data_678f4e692ca8eb8c77463d67f446397f
#
_entry.id   678f4e692ca8eb8c77463d67f446397f
#
_cell.length_a   1.000
_cell.length_b   1.000
_cell.length_c   1.000
_cell.angle_alpha   90.00
_cell.angle_beta   90.00
_cell.angle_gamma   90.00
#
_symmetry.space_group_name_H-M   'P 1'
#
loop_
_entity.id
_entity.type
_entity.pdbx_description
1 polymer ?
#
loop_
_entity_poly.entity_id
_entity_poly.type
_entity_poly.pdbx_seq_one_letter_code
_entity_poly.pdbx_strand_id
1 'polypeptide(L)'
;MYRWAGLFGIVCLVFSLQMMIARASAHAAPAAAQSSGAASASSDAPALDYDFFKTRVEPIFLKKRPTHARCYVCHEGASHALNLAKLDAGNANWTEEESRRNFDTVSQLVNPGDPLGSTLLRHPLAPEAGGDAFHSGGRQFGSQTDPDWKTLADWVRGQKAK
;
A
#
# COMPACT_ATOMS: atom_id res chain seq x y z
N MET A 1 -40.88 30.39 28.58
CA MET A 1 -41.10 31.83 28.45
C MET A 1 -39.77 32.52 28.54
N TYR A 2 -39.25 33.05 27.46
CA TYR A 2 -38.45 34.26 27.29
C TYR A 2 -38.04 34.36 25.84
N ARG A 3 -38.74 35.24 25.14
CA ARG A 3 -38.45 35.70 23.76
C ARG A 3 -37.47 36.84 23.89
N TRP A 4 -36.41 36.85 23.07
CA TRP A 4 -35.69 38.08 22.71
C TRP A 4 -35.51 38.15 21.21
N ALA A 5 -36.24 39.12 20.64
CA ALA A 5 -36.05 39.61 19.28
C ALA A 5 -35.09 40.80 19.34
N GLY A 6 -34.18 40.90 18.40
CA GLY A 6 -33.28 42.03 18.21
C GLY A 6 -32.90 42.20 16.75
N LEU A 7 -33.68 43.01 16.04
CA LEU A 7 -33.37 43.63 14.74
C LEU A 7 -32.26 44.67 14.94
N PHE A 8 -31.48 44.90 13.89
CA PHE A 8 -30.75 46.09 13.44
C PHE A 8 -29.47 45.61 12.75
N GLY A 9 -29.02 46.00 11.56
CA GLY A 9 -29.41 47.14 10.75
C GLY A 9 -28.64 47.03 9.43
N ILE A 10 -29.30 47.44 8.38
CA ILE A 10 -28.78 47.57 7.02
C ILE A 10 -27.80 48.76 6.98
N VAL A 11 -26.58 48.51 6.46
CA VAL A 11 -25.73 49.58 5.92
C VAL A 11 -25.28 49.23 4.52
N CYS A 12 -25.99 49.83 3.56
CA CYS A 12 -25.55 50.00 2.19
C CYS A 12 -24.35 50.99 2.16
N LEU A 13 -23.27 50.58 1.58
CA LEU A 13 -22.26 51.52 1.08
C LEU A 13 -21.85 51.11 -0.32
N VAL A 14 -22.41 51.85 -1.24
CA VAL A 14 -22.06 51.91 -2.68
C VAL A 14 -20.74 52.67 -2.77
N PHE A 15 -19.69 52.05 -3.27
CA PHE A 15 -18.50 52.76 -3.71
C PHE A 15 -18.20 52.49 -5.16
N SER A 16 -18.16 53.60 -5.85
CA SER A 16 -18.03 53.88 -7.27
C SER A 16 -16.79 53.25 -7.92
N LEU A 17 -17.05 52.63 -9.05
CA LEU A 17 -16.45 52.73 -10.38
C LEU A 17 -15.22 53.67 -10.48
N GLN A 18 -14.04 53.08 -10.64
CA GLN A 18 -12.95 53.74 -11.36
C GLN A 18 -12.27 52.77 -12.34
N MET A 19 -12.58 53.00 -13.59
CA MET A 19 -11.87 52.49 -14.76
C MET A 19 -10.45 53.05 -14.74
N MET A 20 -9.44 52.17 -14.63
CA MET A 20 -8.11 52.47 -15.15
C MET A 20 -7.68 51.30 -16.06
N ILE A 21 -7.71 51.61 -17.35
CA ILE A 21 -7.16 50.81 -18.42
C ILE A 21 -5.64 50.99 -18.36
N ALA A 22 -4.95 50.01 -17.82
CA ALA A 22 -3.50 49.90 -17.98
C ALA A 22 -3.22 48.79 -19.00
N ARG A 23 -2.84 49.19 -20.21
CA ARG A 23 -2.24 48.29 -21.20
C ARG A 23 -0.87 47.89 -20.69
N ALA A 24 -0.73 46.63 -20.27
CA ALA A 24 0.55 46.03 -20.01
C ALA A 24 0.82 44.97 -21.11
N SER A 25 1.90 45.21 -21.78
CA SER A 25 2.43 44.42 -22.91
C SER A 25 2.69 42.98 -22.48
N ALA A 26 2.10 42.04 -23.20
CA ALA A 26 2.38 40.62 -23.02
C ALA A 26 3.81 40.30 -23.50
N HIS A 27 4.72 40.10 -22.56
CA HIS A 27 5.94 39.36 -22.81
C HIS A 27 5.62 37.88 -22.67
N ALA A 28 5.45 37.22 -23.77
CA ALA A 28 5.38 35.77 -23.82
C ALA A 28 6.76 35.19 -23.47
N ALA A 29 6.91 34.70 -22.23
CA ALA A 29 8.00 33.84 -21.89
C ALA A 29 7.76 32.46 -22.53
N PRO A 30 8.79 31.82 -23.13
CA PRO A 30 8.62 30.47 -23.64
C PRO A 30 8.32 29.52 -22.49
N ALA A 31 7.21 28.84 -22.57
CA ALA A 31 6.87 27.71 -21.69
C ALA A 31 7.97 26.65 -21.86
N ALA A 32 8.86 26.55 -20.89
CA ALA A 32 9.72 25.41 -20.71
C ALA A 32 8.80 24.20 -20.50
N ALA A 33 8.70 23.33 -21.48
CA ALA A 33 8.09 22.03 -21.38
C ALA A 33 8.84 21.27 -20.27
N GLN A 34 8.27 21.24 -19.07
CA GLN A 34 8.68 20.31 -18.04
C GLN A 34 8.24 18.93 -18.54
N SER A 35 9.16 18.23 -19.19
CA SER A 35 9.02 16.81 -19.40
C SER A 35 8.96 16.18 -18.01
N SER A 36 7.76 15.84 -17.58
CA SER A 36 7.53 14.94 -16.46
C SER A 36 8.24 13.64 -16.83
N GLY A 37 9.47 13.49 -16.39
CA GLY A 37 10.16 12.23 -16.39
C GLY A 37 9.32 11.27 -15.52
N ALA A 38 8.44 10.53 -16.16
CA ALA A 38 7.96 9.28 -15.59
C ALA A 38 9.24 8.51 -15.28
N ALA A 39 9.54 8.34 -13.99
CA ALA A 39 10.59 7.46 -13.55
C ALA A 39 10.28 6.10 -14.18
N SER A 40 11.01 5.76 -15.22
CA SER A 40 11.01 4.43 -15.79
C SER A 40 11.40 3.52 -14.66
N ALA A 41 10.45 2.74 -14.15
CA ALA A 41 10.74 1.62 -13.25
C ALA A 41 11.87 0.84 -13.94
N SER A 42 12.99 0.68 -13.23
CA SER A 42 14.19 0.05 -13.76
C SER A 42 13.80 -1.26 -14.42
N SER A 43 14.11 -1.40 -15.71
CA SER A 43 13.85 -2.61 -16.50
C SER A 43 14.57 -3.87 -15.95
N ASP A 44 15.37 -3.71 -14.90
CA ASP A 44 16.18 -4.76 -14.29
C ASP A 44 15.55 -5.39 -13.03
N ALA A 45 14.39 -4.89 -12.56
CA ALA A 45 13.72 -5.50 -11.41
C ALA A 45 13.15 -6.88 -11.79
N PRO A 46 13.38 -7.93 -10.98
CA PRO A 46 12.89 -9.26 -11.29
C PRO A 46 11.36 -9.31 -11.29
N ALA A 47 10.78 -10.01 -12.26
CA ALA A 47 9.35 -10.25 -12.27
C ALA A 47 8.96 -11.23 -11.17
N LEU A 48 7.90 -10.91 -10.43
CA LEU A 48 7.31 -11.80 -9.42
C LEU A 48 6.64 -13.00 -10.12
N ASP A 49 6.90 -14.19 -9.61
CA ASP A 49 6.37 -15.44 -10.16
C ASP A 49 5.06 -15.83 -9.48
N TYR A 50 3.98 -15.96 -10.26
CA TYR A 50 2.67 -16.30 -9.74
C TYR A 50 2.59 -17.74 -9.23
N ASP A 51 3.22 -18.69 -9.93
CA ASP A 51 3.17 -20.11 -9.53
C ASP A 51 3.96 -20.32 -8.23
N PHE A 52 5.07 -19.63 -8.06
CA PHE A 52 5.79 -19.62 -6.79
C PHE A 52 4.93 -18.98 -5.68
N PHE A 53 4.28 -17.86 -5.97
CA PHE A 53 3.37 -17.23 -5.02
C PHE A 53 2.29 -18.20 -4.55
N LYS A 54 1.55 -18.77 -5.48
CA LYS A 54 0.45 -19.68 -5.18
C LYS A 54 0.87 -20.91 -4.40
N THR A 55 2.00 -21.52 -4.77
CA THR A 55 2.43 -22.79 -4.21
C THR A 55 3.29 -22.67 -2.97
N ARG A 56 3.96 -21.54 -2.75
CA ARG A 56 4.94 -21.36 -1.67
C ARG A 56 4.65 -20.18 -0.75
N VAL A 57 4.11 -19.07 -1.27
CA VAL A 57 3.81 -17.86 -0.48
C VAL A 57 2.44 -17.93 0.18
N GLU A 58 1.38 -18.24 -0.56
CA GLU A 58 0.02 -18.33 0.00
C GLU A 58 -0.10 -19.28 1.19
N PRO A 59 0.52 -20.47 1.19
CA PRO A 59 0.47 -21.34 2.35
C PRO A 59 1.02 -20.71 3.64
N ILE A 60 1.94 -19.76 3.53
CA ILE A 60 2.49 -19.05 4.70
C ILE A 60 1.40 -18.18 5.36
N PHE A 61 0.52 -17.55 4.59
CA PHE A 61 -0.57 -16.73 5.12
C PHE A 61 -1.61 -17.55 5.88
N LEU A 62 -1.80 -18.81 5.52
CA LEU A 62 -2.73 -19.74 6.13
C LEU A 62 -2.12 -20.57 7.28
N LYS A 63 -0.79 -20.57 7.38
CA LYS A 63 -0.06 -21.35 8.36
C LYS A 63 -0.27 -20.85 9.79
N LYS A 64 -0.69 -21.71 10.70
CA LYS A 64 -0.71 -21.44 12.13
C LYS A 64 0.71 -21.48 12.68
N ARG A 65 1.18 -20.37 13.21
CA ARG A 65 2.46 -20.26 13.90
C ARG A 65 2.24 -20.34 15.43
N PRO A 66 3.17 -20.94 16.19
CA PRO A 66 3.07 -20.93 17.66
C PRO A 66 2.94 -19.50 18.18
N THR A 67 2.05 -19.29 19.13
CA THR A 67 1.79 -18.00 19.79
C THR A 67 1.27 -16.85 18.91
N HIS A 68 1.10 -17.05 17.59
CA HIS A 68 0.66 -16.02 16.66
C HIS A 68 -0.68 -16.40 15.98
N ALA A 69 -1.48 -15.41 15.64
CA ALA A 69 -2.57 -15.59 14.69
C ALA A 69 -2.00 -15.92 13.30
N ARG A 70 -2.79 -16.58 12.45
CA ARG A 70 -2.46 -16.66 11.02
C ARG A 70 -2.52 -15.27 10.42
N CYS A 71 -1.66 -14.97 9.44
CA CYS A 71 -1.73 -13.69 8.71
C CYS A 71 -3.14 -13.42 8.18
N TYR A 72 -3.72 -14.43 7.54
CA TYR A 72 -5.09 -14.41 7.02
C TYR A 72 -6.13 -13.90 8.02
N VAL A 73 -6.12 -14.33 9.29
CA VAL A 73 -7.16 -14.01 10.27
C VAL A 73 -7.31 -12.50 10.53
N CYS A 74 -6.19 -11.77 10.47
CA CYS A 74 -6.18 -10.31 10.63
C CYS A 74 -6.25 -9.57 9.30
N HIS A 75 -5.88 -10.24 8.21
CA HIS A 75 -5.73 -9.63 6.89
C HIS A 75 -6.82 -10.04 5.88
N GLU A 76 -7.85 -10.76 6.30
CA GLU A 76 -9.04 -10.95 5.45
C GLU A 76 -9.90 -9.70 5.44
N GLY A 77 -10.42 -9.32 4.28
CA GLY A 77 -11.53 -8.40 4.18
C GLY A 77 -11.27 -6.96 4.60
N ALA A 78 -10.18 -6.33 4.10
CA ALA A 78 -10.30 -4.99 3.57
C ALA A 78 -10.00 -3.73 4.39
N SER A 79 -9.49 -3.74 5.60
CA SER A 79 -9.08 -2.45 6.22
C SER A 79 -7.57 -2.24 6.29
N HIS A 80 -6.79 -3.19 5.79
CA HIS A 80 -5.33 -3.18 5.85
C HIS A 80 -4.71 -3.17 4.46
N ALA A 81 -3.47 -2.66 4.34
CA ALA A 81 -2.74 -2.68 3.08
C ALA A 81 -2.56 -4.11 2.54
N LEU A 82 -2.26 -5.08 3.40
CA LEU A 82 -2.37 -6.49 3.08
C LEU A 82 -3.83 -6.92 3.24
N ASN A 83 -4.55 -7.01 2.14
CA ASN A 83 -5.95 -7.40 2.09
C ASN A 83 -6.11 -8.69 1.29
N LEU A 84 -6.24 -9.80 2.00
CA LEU A 84 -6.40 -11.12 1.41
C LEU A 84 -7.88 -11.41 1.14
N ALA A 85 -8.16 -12.15 0.08
CA ALA A 85 -9.50 -12.63 -0.23
C ALA A 85 -10.04 -13.45 0.95
N LYS A 86 -11.33 -13.29 1.23
CA LYS A 86 -11.98 -14.09 2.27
C LYS A 86 -12.00 -15.55 1.85
N LEU A 87 -11.62 -16.42 2.77
CA LEU A 87 -11.67 -17.85 2.54
C LEU A 87 -13.10 -18.36 2.81
N ASP A 88 -13.68 -19.04 1.85
CA ASP A 88 -15.01 -19.62 2.03
C ASP A 88 -15.04 -20.67 3.14
N ALA A 89 -16.17 -20.73 3.83
CA ALA A 89 -16.33 -21.66 4.95
C ALA A 89 -16.11 -23.11 4.51
N GLY A 90 -15.19 -23.78 5.19
CA GLY A 90 -14.82 -25.19 4.90
C GLY A 90 -13.69 -25.34 3.88
N ASN A 91 -13.24 -24.29 3.22
CA ASN A 91 -12.11 -24.35 2.31
C ASN A 91 -10.79 -24.24 3.07
N ALA A 92 -9.81 -25.05 2.69
CA ALA A 92 -8.44 -24.99 3.22
C ALA A 92 -7.53 -24.04 2.43
N ASN A 93 -7.91 -23.72 1.19
CA ASN A 93 -7.13 -22.91 0.25
C ASN A 93 -8.06 -22.00 -0.54
N TRP A 94 -7.51 -20.93 -1.11
CA TRP A 94 -8.19 -20.06 -2.04
C TRP A 94 -8.41 -20.72 -3.40
N THR A 95 -9.46 -20.31 -4.09
CA THR A 95 -9.69 -20.65 -5.50
C THR A 95 -8.63 -19.99 -6.37
N GLU A 96 -8.53 -20.37 -7.63
CA GLU A 96 -7.59 -19.76 -8.59
C GLU A 96 -7.85 -18.25 -8.74
N GLU A 97 -9.11 -17.87 -8.81
CA GLU A 97 -9.48 -16.45 -8.95
C GLU A 97 -9.11 -15.64 -7.70
N GLU A 98 -9.34 -16.19 -6.50
CA GLU A 98 -8.94 -15.54 -5.24
C GLU A 98 -7.42 -15.47 -5.09
N SER A 99 -6.69 -16.50 -5.49
CA SER A 99 -5.23 -16.51 -5.51
C SER A 99 -4.66 -15.44 -6.43
N ARG A 100 -5.28 -15.19 -7.58
CA ARG A 100 -4.86 -14.11 -8.48
C ARG A 100 -5.13 -12.73 -7.86
N ARG A 101 -6.29 -12.52 -7.24
CA ARG A 101 -6.55 -11.28 -6.49
C ARG A 101 -5.56 -11.07 -5.34
N ASN A 102 -5.24 -12.13 -4.62
CA ASN A 102 -4.22 -12.09 -3.57
C ASN A 102 -2.85 -11.73 -4.13
N PHE A 103 -2.45 -12.34 -5.24
CA PHE A 103 -1.19 -12.03 -5.91
C PHE A 103 -1.10 -10.56 -6.29
N ASP A 104 -2.15 -10.00 -6.91
CA ASP A 104 -2.19 -8.59 -7.33
C ASP A 104 -2.07 -7.66 -6.11
N THR A 105 -2.81 -7.95 -5.04
CA THR A 105 -2.77 -7.15 -3.80
C THR A 105 -1.42 -7.23 -3.10
N VAL A 106 -0.88 -8.45 -2.94
CA VAL A 106 0.38 -8.69 -2.24
C VAL A 106 1.56 -8.11 -3.01
N SER A 107 1.53 -8.17 -4.34
CA SER A 107 2.58 -7.60 -5.20
C SER A 107 2.76 -6.09 -5.00
N GLN A 108 1.71 -5.36 -4.62
CA GLN A 108 1.78 -3.93 -4.31
C GLN A 108 2.58 -3.61 -3.04
N LEU A 109 2.82 -4.60 -2.18
CA LEU A 109 3.59 -4.47 -0.95
C LEU A 109 5.04 -4.92 -1.10
N VAL A 110 5.47 -5.16 -2.33
CA VAL A 110 6.77 -5.73 -2.67
C VAL A 110 7.55 -4.77 -3.56
N ASN A 111 8.80 -4.57 -3.21
CA ASN A 111 9.82 -4.00 -4.08
C ASN A 111 10.61 -5.15 -4.71
N PRO A 112 10.36 -5.53 -5.97
CA PRO A 112 11.02 -6.67 -6.60
C PRO A 112 12.56 -6.53 -6.53
N GLY A 113 13.23 -7.57 -6.05
CA GLY A 113 14.68 -7.58 -5.82
C GLY A 113 15.11 -7.11 -4.42
N ASP A 114 14.25 -6.43 -3.67
CA ASP A 114 14.58 -5.86 -2.35
C ASP A 114 13.64 -6.37 -1.23
N PRO A 115 13.96 -7.48 -0.56
CA PRO A 115 13.14 -8.01 0.52
C PRO A 115 12.95 -7.06 1.71
N LEU A 116 13.98 -6.33 2.15
CA LEU A 116 13.87 -5.41 3.28
C LEU A 116 13.22 -4.08 2.91
N GLY A 117 13.27 -3.66 1.66
CA GLY A 117 12.48 -2.56 1.13
C GLY A 117 11.00 -2.92 0.93
N SER A 118 10.66 -4.21 0.97
CA SER A 118 9.28 -4.70 0.81
C SER A 118 8.51 -4.67 2.12
N THR A 119 7.41 -3.91 2.17
CA THR A 119 6.56 -3.80 3.35
C THR A 119 6.02 -5.15 3.80
N LEU A 120 5.72 -6.04 2.84
CA LEU A 120 5.28 -7.41 3.12
C LEU A 120 6.21 -8.18 4.06
N LEU A 121 7.53 -7.99 3.91
CA LEU A 121 8.54 -8.72 4.70
C LEU A 121 9.00 -7.93 5.91
N ARG A 122 9.16 -6.61 5.76
CA ARG A 122 9.68 -5.76 6.82
C ARG A 122 8.67 -5.56 7.95
N HIS A 123 7.40 -5.32 7.62
CA HIS A 123 6.40 -4.98 8.62
C HIS A 123 6.17 -6.08 9.69
N PRO A 124 6.06 -7.37 9.34
CA PRO A 124 5.92 -8.45 10.33
C PRO A 124 7.24 -8.97 10.92
N LEU A 125 8.40 -8.43 10.51
CA LEU A 125 9.72 -8.83 11.02
C LEU A 125 10.03 -8.12 12.34
N ALA A 126 10.78 -8.78 13.22
CA ALA A 126 11.25 -8.19 14.46
C ALA A 126 12.17 -6.98 14.21
N PRO A 127 12.05 -5.86 14.95
CA PRO A 127 12.88 -4.67 14.76
C PRO A 127 14.38 -4.94 14.84
N GLU A 128 14.79 -5.81 15.75
CA GLU A 128 16.18 -6.24 15.92
C GLU A 128 16.74 -7.01 14.72
N ALA A 129 15.84 -7.52 13.85
CA ALA A 129 16.20 -8.18 12.60
C ALA A 129 16.07 -7.27 11.36
N GLY A 130 15.74 -5.99 11.56
CA GLY A 130 15.55 -4.99 10.51
C GLY A 130 14.09 -4.72 10.16
N GLY A 131 13.15 -5.18 10.99
CA GLY A 131 11.72 -4.97 10.82
C GLY A 131 11.25 -3.60 11.32
N ASP A 132 9.97 -3.31 11.11
CA ASP A 132 9.32 -2.12 11.63
C ASP A 132 9.15 -2.20 13.16
N ALA A 133 9.11 -1.03 13.81
CA ALA A 133 8.99 -0.95 15.27
C ALA A 133 7.68 -1.54 15.80
N PHE A 134 6.63 -1.52 14.99
CA PHE A 134 5.30 -1.94 15.38
C PHE A 134 4.57 -2.71 14.27
N HIS A 135 3.96 -3.84 14.65
CA HIS A 135 2.99 -4.59 13.87
C HIS A 135 1.88 -5.07 14.83
N SER A 136 0.65 -4.64 14.61
CA SER A 136 -0.47 -4.91 15.56
C SER A 136 -0.76 -6.40 15.76
N GLY A 137 -0.49 -7.24 14.77
CA GLY A 137 -0.57 -8.70 14.83
C GLY A 137 0.61 -9.39 15.51
N GLY A 138 1.55 -8.62 16.10
CA GLY A 138 2.80 -9.12 16.66
C GLY A 138 3.85 -9.43 15.60
N ARG A 139 5.07 -9.72 16.06
CA ARG A 139 6.19 -10.06 15.18
C ARG A 139 6.06 -11.48 14.70
N GLN A 140 5.71 -11.65 13.44
CA GLN A 140 5.50 -12.98 12.85
C GLN A 140 6.84 -13.70 12.59
N PHE A 141 7.90 -12.95 12.32
CA PHE A 141 9.24 -13.46 12.04
C PHE A 141 10.26 -12.86 13.02
N GLY A 142 10.92 -13.72 13.81
CA GLY A 142 11.95 -13.29 14.75
C GLY A 142 13.28 -12.92 14.08
N SER A 143 13.53 -13.43 12.87
CA SER A 143 14.77 -13.16 12.12
C SER A 143 14.58 -13.39 10.63
N GLN A 144 15.52 -12.88 9.83
CA GLN A 144 15.59 -13.14 8.38
C GLN A 144 15.99 -14.58 8.05
N THR A 145 16.40 -15.37 9.03
CA THR A 145 16.72 -16.80 8.87
C THR A 145 15.49 -17.70 9.05
N ASP A 146 14.35 -17.15 9.47
CA ASP A 146 13.07 -17.88 9.53
C ASP A 146 12.75 -18.49 8.15
N PRO A 147 12.43 -19.79 8.06
CA PRO A 147 12.18 -20.47 6.77
C PRO A 147 11.07 -19.82 5.94
N ASP A 148 10.00 -19.36 6.60
CA ASP A 148 8.88 -18.73 5.90
C ASP A 148 9.29 -17.32 5.41
N TRP A 149 10.04 -16.55 6.23
CA TRP A 149 10.59 -15.27 5.79
C TRP A 149 11.52 -15.43 4.57
N LYS A 150 12.39 -16.43 4.61
CA LYS A 150 13.27 -16.75 3.46
C LYS A 150 12.47 -17.09 2.20
N THR A 151 11.40 -17.88 2.33
CA THR A 151 10.54 -18.21 1.18
C THR A 151 9.91 -16.95 0.57
N LEU A 152 9.41 -16.04 1.40
CA LEU A 152 8.92 -14.74 0.93
C LEU A 152 10.03 -13.93 0.25
N ALA A 153 11.23 -13.87 0.85
CA ALA A 153 12.36 -13.16 0.30
C ALA A 153 12.84 -13.73 -1.04
N ASP A 154 12.81 -15.04 -1.21
CA ASP A 154 13.16 -15.71 -2.46
C ASP A 154 12.18 -15.35 -3.58
N TRP A 155 10.89 -15.30 -3.27
CA TRP A 155 9.87 -14.80 -4.21
C TRP A 155 10.13 -13.35 -4.62
N VAL A 156 10.39 -12.46 -3.65
CA VAL A 156 10.72 -11.05 -3.91
C VAL A 156 11.97 -10.90 -4.78
N ARG A 157 12.95 -11.79 -4.62
CA ARG A 157 14.16 -11.83 -5.47
C ARG A 157 13.91 -12.42 -6.86
N GLY A 158 12.67 -12.79 -7.19
CA GLY A 158 12.29 -13.28 -8.50
C GLY A 158 12.52 -14.78 -8.69
N GLN A 159 12.62 -15.57 -7.61
CA GLN A 159 12.73 -17.02 -7.73
C GLN A 159 11.46 -17.61 -8.36
N LYS A 160 11.65 -18.56 -9.26
CA LYS A 160 10.58 -19.25 -9.97
C LYS A 160 10.18 -20.54 -9.29
N ALA A 161 8.91 -20.94 -9.46
CA ALA A 161 8.48 -22.29 -9.14
C ALA A 161 9.30 -23.31 -9.98
N LYS A 162 9.63 -24.43 -9.38
CA LYS A 162 10.30 -25.55 -10.05
C LYS A 162 9.29 -26.58 -10.47
#